data_75b8d79fe33b33804c298ae9b612c72c
#
_entry.id   75b8d79fe33b33804c298ae9b612c72c
#
_cell.length_a   1.000
_cell.length_b   1.000
_cell.length_c   1.000
_cell.angle_alpha   90.00
_cell.angle_beta   90.00
_cell.angle_gamma   90.00
#
_symmetry.space_group_name_H-M   'P 1'
#
loop_
_entity.id
_entity.type
_entity.pdbx_description
1 polymer ?
#
loop_
_entity_poly.entity_id
_entity_poly.type
_entity_poly.pdbx_seq_one_letter_code
_entity_poly.pdbx_strand_id
1 'polypeptide(L)'
;MTVSIRRRHFTLALPALAALAQPALARSPSSLTLGMTLEPPGLDPTAGAASAIAEIMLYNVFETLTKIRPDASVGPLLAQSWHSSPDLKQWTFHLRDNARFSNGAPLTAQTVQWAFTRAASEGSTNKDRRTFTAMRQIAAPDERTVRIELEQPDADLPFKLGQATAIIAEPGSAAGNATRPVGSGPYVLDKWQRGASLTLKAWPQWREAGAIAIGRAVFRFISDPAAQVAALLAGDVDAFVRMSERGAARLKADGRFALLQSGSRAKTIVAFNHRHAALRDVRVRRALCAAIDRQAVLQAGQNGLGTPIGSYYTPGSPGYVDLTGVNAYDPDKARQLLKEALPDGPLSLTLTLPPTPYARQGGEVVAAQLSQAGVRVKVQNVEWAQWLSHVYGQAQFDLTLISHVEPLDLGNWSKPGYYWGYENPAFNALYERLRASADEGERLKLLEQAQRLLAEDAAAIFLYQPHWLTAARKGLQGLWEQMPISVNDLATLRWQ
;
A
#
# COMPACT_ATOMS: atom_id res chain seq x y z
N MET A 1 -86.26 -32.78 -25.51
CA MET A 1 -84.85 -33.17 -25.76
C MET A 1 -84.00 -32.50 -24.74
N THR A 2 -83.65 -33.21 -23.69
CA THR A 2 -82.87 -32.71 -22.52
C THR A 2 -81.44 -33.25 -22.63
N VAL A 3 -80.51 -32.39 -22.79
CA VAL A 3 -79.07 -32.77 -22.88
C VAL A 3 -78.47 -32.65 -21.48
N SER A 4 -78.01 -33.77 -20.92
CA SER A 4 -77.32 -33.88 -19.66
C SER A 4 -75.82 -33.62 -19.84
N ILE A 5 -75.25 -32.60 -19.17
CA ILE A 5 -73.84 -32.33 -19.14
C ILE A 5 -73.24 -33.01 -17.90
N ARG A 6 -72.42 -34.02 -18.10
CA ARG A 6 -71.60 -34.67 -17.04
C ARG A 6 -70.43 -33.80 -16.69
N ARG A 7 -70.33 -33.36 -15.42
CA ARG A 7 -69.13 -32.71 -14.81
C ARG A 7 -68.05 -33.77 -14.63
N ARG A 8 -66.92 -33.57 -15.33
CA ARG A 8 -65.65 -34.30 -15.06
C ARG A 8 -64.83 -33.51 -13.99
N HIS A 9 -64.59 -34.15 -12.85
CA HIS A 9 -63.67 -33.64 -11.84
C HIS A 9 -62.26 -33.82 -12.34
N PHE A 10 -61.55 -32.70 -12.58
CA PHE A 10 -60.10 -32.66 -12.78
C PHE A 10 -59.43 -32.50 -11.42
N THR A 11 -58.83 -33.56 -10.90
CA THR A 11 -57.90 -33.50 -9.73
C THR A 11 -56.57 -33.05 -10.22
N LEU A 12 -56.23 -31.80 -9.93
CA LEU A 12 -54.87 -31.25 -10.09
C LEU A 12 -53.99 -31.81 -8.98
N ALA A 13 -53.15 -32.77 -9.31
CA ALA A 13 -52.02 -33.16 -8.46
C ALA A 13 -50.92 -32.11 -8.58
N LEU A 14 -50.68 -31.31 -7.54
CA LEU A 14 -49.48 -30.47 -7.40
C LEU A 14 -48.29 -31.40 -7.13
N PRO A 15 -47.21 -31.33 -7.94
CA PRO A 15 -45.94 -31.94 -7.51
C PRO A 15 -45.34 -31.08 -6.40
N ALA A 16 -45.20 -31.66 -5.20
CA ALA A 16 -44.40 -31.11 -4.14
C ALA A 16 -42.92 -31.03 -4.61
N LEU A 17 -42.45 -29.86 -5.01
CA LEU A 17 -41.01 -29.60 -5.13
C LEU A 17 -40.40 -29.69 -3.72
N ALA A 18 -39.87 -30.84 -3.37
CA ALA A 18 -38.95 -31.00 -2.28
C ALA A 18 -37.68 -30.21 -2.68
N ALA A 19 -37.53 -28.98 -2.17
CA ALA A 19 -36.27 -28.24 -2.22
C ALA A 19 -35.23 -29.10 -1.49
N LEU A 20 -34.40 -29.79 -2.25
CA LEU A 20 -33.17 -30.41 -1.76
C LEU A 20 -32.30 -29.27 -1.24
N ALA A 21 -32.40 -28.98 0.06
CA ALA A 21 -31.40 -28.20 0.78
C ALA A 21 -30.07 -28.96 0.60
N GLN A 22 -29.24 -28.51 -0.36
CA GLN A 22 -27.87 -29.01 -0.45
C GLN A 22 -27.23 -28.68 0.89
N PRO A 23 -26.71 -29.69 1.61
CA PRO A 23 -25.96 -29.39 2.81
C PRO A 23 -24.83 -28.46 2.42
N ALA A 24 -24.74 -27.30 3.08
CA ALA A 24 -23.59 -26.43 2.95
C ALA A 24 -22.36 -27.32 3.24
N LEU A 25 -21.61 -27.66 2.19
CA LEU A 25 -20.40 -28.44 2.31
C LEU A 25 -19.55 -27.74 3.38
N ALA A 26 -19.38 -28.39 4.52
CA ALA A 26 -18.55 -27.91 5.59
C ALA A 26 -17.17 -27.63 4.98
N ARG A 27 -16.78 -26.34 4.94
CA ARG A 27 -15.48 -25.95 4.39
C ARG A 27 -14.37 -26.63 5.17
N SER A 28 -13.41 -27.17 4.45
CA SER A 28 -12.20 -27.69 5.10
C SER A 28 -11.52 -26.56 5.88
N PRO A 29 -11.15 -26.76 7.15
CA PRO A 29 -10.41 -25.77 7.93
C PRO A 29 -9.06 -25.39 7.30
N SER A 30 -8.60 -26.15 6.31
CA SER A 30 -7.40 -25.87 5.53
C SER A 30 -7.66 -25.06 4.25
N SER A 31 -8.90 -24.59 4.00
CA SER A 31 -9.20 -23.77 2.82
C SER A 31 -9.65 -22.37 3.21
N LEU A 32 -9.29 -21.39 2.36
CA LEU A 32 -9.59 -19.97 2.55
C LEU A 32 -9.97 -19.34 1.21
N THR A 33 -11.03 -18.54 1.17
CA THR A 33 -11.40 -17.71 0.02
C THR A 33 -11.33 -16.24 0.39
N LEU A 34 -10.43 -15.50 -0.25
CA LEU A 34 -10.25 -14.06 -0.09
C LEU A 34 -10.86 -13.31 -1.27
N GLY A 35 -11.68 -12.30 -1.00
CA GLY A 35 -12.13 -11.35 -2.00
C GLY A 35 -11.08 -10.25 -2.23
N MET A 36 -10.90 -9.85 -3.48
CA MET A 36 -10.07 -8.72 -3.91
C MET A 36 -10.83 -7.86 -4.92
N THR A 37 -10.61 -6.54 -4.85
CA THR A 37 -11.26 -5.61 -5.79
C THR A 37 -10.66 -5.69 -7.19
N LEU A 38 -9.35 -5.92 -7.30
CA LEU A 38 -8.62 -5.89 -8.56
C LEU A 38 -7.95 -7.23 -8.86
N GLU A 39 -8.11 -7.69 -10.09
CA GLU A 39 -7.31 -8.77 -10.65
C GLU A 39 -5.90 -8.26 -10.98
N PRO A 40 -4.82 -9.01 -10.69
CA PRO A 40 -3.49 -8.64 -11.13
C PRO A 40 -3.36 -8.78 -12.67
N PRO A 41 -2.71 -7.82 -13.35
CA PRO A 41 -2.51 -7.90 -14.80
C PRO A 41 -1.51 -9.01 -15.20
N GLY A 42 -0.68 -9.42 -14.27
CA GLY A 42 0.33 -10.48 -14.35
C GLY A 42 0.73 -10.94 -12.96
N LEU A 43 1.64 -11.90 -12.86
CA LEU A 43 2.05 -12.50 -11.58
C LEU A 43 3.53 -12.25 -11.24
N ASP A 44 4.26 -11.45 -12.02
CA ASP A 44 5.66 -11.08 -11.75
C ASP A 44 5.74 -9.69 -11.08
N PRO A 45 6.07 -9.59 -9.79
CA PRO A 45 6.20 -8.31 -9.10
C PRO A 45 7.38 -7.46 -9.60
N THR A 46 8.34 -8.06 -10.29
CA THR A 46 9.51 -7.34 -10.84
C THR A 46 9.22 -6.71 -12.20
N ALA A 47 8.11 -7.09 -12.84
CA ALA A 47 7.73 -6.63 -14.18
C ALA A 47 6.46 -5.77 -14.20
N GLY A 48 5.79 -5.59 -13.07
CA GLY A 48 4.54 -4.84 -12.98
C GLY A 48 4.41 -4.04 -11.70
N ALA A 49 3.89 -2.82 -11.81
CA ALA A 49 3.72 -1.89 -10.69
C ALA A 49 2.39 -2.06 -9.92
N ALA A 50 1.45 -2.88 -10.42
CA ALA A 50 0.13 -3.04 -9.81
C ALA A 50 0.22 -3.72 -8.43
N SER A 51 -0.33 -3.08 -7.39
CA SER A 51 -0.31 -3.61 -6.02
C SER A 51 -0.96 -4.99 -5.90
N ALA A 52 -1.97 -5.28 -6.73
CA ALA A 52 -2.65 -6.58 -6.77
C ALA A 52 -1.69 -7.76 -7.06
N ILE A 53 -0.56 -7.53 -7.75
CA ILE A 53 0.47 -8.55 -7.95
C ILE A 53 1.12 -8.88 -6.60
N ALA A 54 1.59 -7.88 -5.89
CA ALA A 54 2.23 -8.04 -4.58
C ALA A 54 1.28 -8.68 -3.56
N GLU A 55 0.00 -8.26 -3.57
CA GLU A 55 -1.02 -8.77 -2.66
C GLU A 55 -1.22 -10.28 -2.71
N ILE A 56 -0.99 -10.89 -3.88
CA ILE A 56 -1.13 -12.34 -4.04
C ILE A 56 0.21 -13.04 -4.00
N MET A 57 1.25 -12.47 -4.60
CA MET A 57 2.47 -13.19 -4.90
C MET A 57 3.57 -13.05 -3.85
N LEU A 58 3.67 -11.85 -3.19
CA LEU A 58 4.69 -11.60 -2.18
C LEU A 58 4.48 -12.48 -0.95
N TYR A 59 5.54 -13.13 -0.47
CA TYR A 59 5.61 -14.06 0.65
C TYR A 59 4.76 -15.34 0.49
N ASN A 60 3.94 -15.41 -0.54
CA ASN A 60 3.16 -16.61 -0.86
C ASN A 60 3.87 -17.47 -1.90
N VAL A 61 4.12 -16.95 -3.10
CA VAL A 61 4.81 -17.67 -4.17
C VAL A 61 6.27 -17.25 -4.24
N PHE A 62 6.53 -15.95 -4.14
CA PHE A 62 7.87 -15.42 -4.15
C PHE A 62 8.32 -14.95 -2.78
N GLU A 63 9.59 -15.18 -2.49
CA GLU A 63 10.25 -14.68 -1.29
C GLU A 63 11.32 -13.66 -1.66
N THR A 64 11.71 -12.91 -0.64
CA THR A 64 12.73 -11.85 -0.65
C THR A 64 13.83 -12.20 0.34
N LEU A 65 14.94 -11.46 0.36
CA LEU A 65 15.99 -11.70 1.36
C LEU A 65 15.48 -11.50 2.79
N THR A 66 14.70 -10.45 3.01
CA THR A 66 14.17 -10.04 4.30
C THR A 66 12.64 -10.05 4.27
N LYS A 67 11.99 -10.09 5.40
CA LYS A 67 10.53 -10.01 5.55
C LYS A 67 10.13 -8.75 6.30
N ILE A 68 9.25 -7.93 5.71
CA ILE A 68 8.58 -6.83 6.40
C ILE A 68 7.42 -7.42 7.19
N ARG A 69 7.33 -7.08 8.48
CA ARG A 69 6.27 -7.54 9.38
C ARG A 69 5.12 -6.50 9.45
N PRO A 70 3.97 -6.85 10.05
CA PRO A 70 2.84 -5.91 10.19
C PRO A 70 3.20 -4.60 10.91
N ASP A 71 4.10 -4.65 11.90
CA ASP A 71 4.63 -3.49 12.63
C ASP A 71 5.69 -2.70 11.84
N ALA A 72 5.92 -3.08 10.57
CA ALA A 72 6.96 -2.57 9.71
C ALA A 72 8.40 -2.86 10.12
N SER A 73 8.63 -3.66 11.14
CA SER A 73 9.95 -4.20 11.43
C SER A 73 10.41 -5.14 10.32
N VAL A 74 11.73 -5.30 10.21
CA VAL A 74 12.35 -6.18 9.22
C VAL A 74 12.91 -7.41 9.91
N GLY A 75 12.55 -8.58 9.41
CA GLY A 75 13.02 -9.86 9.93
C GLY A 75 13.64 -10.74 8.86
N PRO A 76 14.25 -11.87 9.30
CA PRO A 76 14.78 -12.89 8.39
C PRO A 76 13.70 -13.52 7.50
N LEU A 77 14.08 -13.84 6.23
CA LEU A 77 13.29 -14.68 5.32
C LEU A 77 14.24 -15.62 4.56
N LEU A 78 14.67 -15.33 3.34
CA LEU A 78 15.70 -16.10 2.64
C LEU A 78 17.08 -15.85 3.24
N ALA A 79 17.38 -14.64 3.67
CA ALA A 79 18.52 -14.35 4.52
C ALA A 79 18.16 -14.67 5.98
N GLN A 80 18.94 -15.54 6.61
CA GLN A 80 18.79 -15.85 8.04
C GLN A 80 19.40 -14.76 8.94
N SER A 81 20.39 -14.03 8.43
CA SER A 81 21.06 -12.90 9.11
C SER A 81 21.70 -11.97 8.09
N TRP A 82 21.99 -10.74 8.55
CA TRP A 82 22.77 -9.77 7.80
C TRP A 82 23.47 -8.80 8.73
N HIS A 83 24.51 -8.17 8.21
CA HIS A 83 25.20 -7.07 8.86
C HIS A 83 25.68 -6.05 7.83
N SER A 84 25.93 -4.83 8.29
CA SER A 84 26.49 -3.76 7.47
C SER A 84 27.86 -3.32 7.98
N SER A 85 28.60 -2.66 7.10
CA SER A 85 29.71 -1.82 7.52
C SER A 85 29.20 -0.59 8.31
N PRO A 86 30.07 0.05 9.15
CA PRO A 86 29.67 1.22 9.93
C PRO A 86 29.18 2.39 9.07
N ASP A 87 29.66 2.51 7.83
CA ASP A 87 29.26 3.54 6.87
C ASP A 87 28.01 3.16 6.05
N LEU A 88 27.38 2.01 6.34
CA LEU A 88 26.17 1.48 5.67
C LEU A 88 26.29 1.33 4.15
N LYS A 89 27.53 1.28 3.63
CA LYS A 89 27.78 1.09 2.20
C LYS A 89 28.04 -0.36 1.82
N GLN A 90 28.42 -1.21 2.77
CA GLN A 90 28.64 -2.64 2.52
C GLN A 90 27.66 -3.45 3.38
N TRP A 91 26.93 -4.34 2.73
CA TRP A 91 25.97 -5.23 3.36
C TRP A 91 26.31 -6.67 3.03
N THR A 92 26.30 -7.53 4.04
CA THR A 92 26.49 -8.98 3.87
C THR A 92 25.26 -9.70 4.38
N PHE A 93 24.65 -10.51 3.52
CA PHE A 93 23.49 -11.34 3.83
C PHE A 93 23.90 -12.81 3.78
N HIS A 94 23.53 -13.59 4.81
CA HIS A 94 23.76 -15.02 4.87
C HIS A 94 22.44 -15.76 4.61
N LEU A 95 22.39 -16.52 3.51
CA LEU A 95 21.20 -17.24 3.09
C LEU A 95 20.96 -18.48 3.97
N ARG A 96 19.68 -18.84 4.12
CA ARG A 96 19.26 -20.08 4.76
C ARG A 96 19.79 -21.31 4.01
N ASP A 97 20.01 -22.37 4.78
CA ASP A 97 20.26 -23.70 4.22
C ASP A 97 19.01 -24.23 3.50
N ASN A 98 19.22 -25.06 2.48
CA ASN A 98 18.16 -25.80 1.78
C ASN A 98 17.02 -24.95 1.16
N ALA A 99 17.25 -23.66 0.86
CA ALA A 99 16.31 -22.87 0.10
C ALA A 99 16.26 -23.39 -1.35
N ARG A 100 15.04 -23.63 -1.86
CA ARG A 100 14.80 -24.14 -3.22
C ARG A 100 13.63 -23.42 -3.85
N PHE A 101 13.62 -23.42 -5.16
CA PHE A 101 12.45 -23.04 -5.94
C PHE A 101 11.48 -24.22 -6.11
N SER A 102 10.22 -23.91 -6.41
CA SER A 102 9.15 -24.91 -6.57
C SER A 102 9.37 -25.87 -7.75
N ASN A 103 10.27 -25.55 -8.69
CA ASN A 103 10.75 -26.44 -9.75
C ASN A 103 11.92 -27.33 -9.32
N GLY A 104 12.35 -27.25 -8.06
CA GLY A 104 13.46 -28.04 -7.49
C GLY A 104 14.84 -27.41 -7.66
N ALA A 105 15.00 -26.33 -8.41
CA ALA A 105 16.28 -25.63 -8.54
C ALA A 105 16.76 -25.07 -7.19
N PRO A 106 18.06 -25.10 -6.88
CA PRO A 106 18.60 -24.53 -5.66
C PRO A 106 18.52 -22.98 -5.70
N LEU A 107 18.24 -22.37 -4.55
CA LEU A 107 18.33 -20.93 -4.39
C LEU A 107 19.68 -20.62 -3.73
N THR A 108 20.54 -19.93 -4.44
CA THR A 108 21.91 -19.62 -4.03
C THR A 108 22.20 -18.12 -4.09
N ALA A 109 23.34 -17.69 -3.56
CA ALA A 109 23.80 -16.31 -3.67
C ALA A 109 23.98 -15.85 -5.13
N GLN A 110 24.37 -16.75 -6.02
CA GLN A 110 24.45 -16.47 -7.46
C GLN A 110 23.07 -16.18 -8.06
N THR A 111 22.02 -16.87 -7.58
CA THR A 111 20.63 -16.59 -7.99
C THR A 111 20.19 -15.21 -7.55
N VAL A 112 20.54 -14.81 -6.31
CA VAL A 112 20.25 -13.47 -5.79
C VAL A 112 20.98 -12.40 -6.59
N GLN A 113 22.28 -12.60 -6.85
CA GLN A 113 23.09 -11.71 -7.68
C GLN A 113 22.45 -11.51 -9.06
N TRP A 114 22.04 -12.60 -9.71
CA TRP A 114 21.38 -12.56 -10.99
C TRP A 114 20.06 -11.78 -10.94
N ALA A 115 19.20 -12.04 -9.93
CA ALA A 115 17.91 -11.39 -9.79
C ALA A 115 18.05 -9.87 -9.64
N PHE A 116 18.98 -9.39 -8.82
CA PHE A 116 19.19 -7.97 -8.59
C PHE A 116 19.90 -7.29 -9.79
N THR A 117 20.83 -7.98 -10.46
CA THR A 117 21.43 -7.48 -11.71
C THR A 117 20.38 -7.33 -12.80
N ARG A 118 19.46 -8.30 -12.93
CA ARG A 118 18.31 -8.21 -13.85
C ARG A 118 17.41 -7.02 -13.49
N ALA A 119 17.13 -6.80 -12.21
CA ALA A 119 16.31 -5.67 -11.75
C ALA A 119 16.96 -4.30 -12.04
N ALA A 120 18.30 -4.22 -12.05
CA ALA A 120 19.08 -3.02 -12.37
C ALA A 120 19.20 -2.74 -13.88
N SER A 121 19.03 -3.74 -14.76
CA SER A 121 19.30 -3.65 -16.19
C SER A 121 18.52 -2.52 -16.88
N GLU A 122 19.02 -2.03 -18.02
CA GLU A 122 18.40 -0.94 -18.78
C GLU A 122 16.97 -1.26 -19.26
N GLY A 123 16.72 -2.51 -19.67
CA GLY A 123 15.39 -2.99 -20.09
C GLY A 123 14.47 -3.38 -18.95
N SER A 124 14.85 -3.17 -17.68
CA SER A 124 14.04 -3.54 -16.53
C SER A 124 12.83 -2.65 -16.38
N THR A 125 11.63 -3.25 -16.28
CA THR A 125 10.37 -2.60 -15.93
C THR A 125 10.10 -2.59 -14.42
N ASN A 126 11.08 -2.97 -13.60
CA ASN A 126 10.98 -2.93 -12.15
C ASN A 126 10.76 -1.49 -11.68
N LYS A 127 9.65 -1.24 -10.99
CA LYS A 127 9.29 0.12 -10.53
C LYS A 127 10.32 0.72 -9.56
N ASP A 128 11.03 -0.14 -8.81
CA ASP A 128 12.07 0.24 -7.85
C ASP A 128 13.49 0.02 -8.40
N ARG A 129 13.66 0.03 -9.73
CA ARG A 129 14.94 -0.17 -10.42
C ARG A 129 16.07 0.66 -9.79
N ARG A 130 15.77 1.88 -9.30
CA ARG A 130 16.75 2.75 -8.64
C ARG A 130 17.40 2.13 -7.41
N THR A 131 16.69 1.29 -6.66
CA THR A 131 17.27 0.56 -5.52
C THR A 131 18.39 -0.36 -5.99
N PHE A 132 18.20 -1.02 -7.12
CA PHE A 132 19.18 -1.98 -7.64
C PHE A 132 20.32 -1.30 -8.44
N THR A 133 20.05 -0.21 -9.13
CA THR A 133 21.10 0.57 -9.81
C THR A 133 22.01 1.32 -8.83
N ALA A 134 21.58 1.58 -7.59
CA ALA A 134 22.41 2.13 -6.53
C ALA A 134 23.38 1.08 -5.93
N MET A 135 23.24 -0.19 -6.27
CA MET A 135 24.17 -1.25 -5.90
C MET A 135 25.36 -1.25 -6.86
N ARG A 136 26.47 -0.68 -6.43
CA ARG A 136 27.70 -0.61 -7.22
C ARG A 136 28.24 -1.99 -7.57
N GLN A 137 28.14 -2.93 -6.60
CA GLN A 137 28.58 -4.30 -6.77
C GLN A 137 27.66 -5.24 -5.99
N ILE A 138 27.36 -6.39 -6.62
CA ILE A 138 26.69 -7.51 -5.99
C ILE A 138 27.57 -8.73 -6.20
N ALA A 139 28.09 -9.31 -5.13
CA ALA A 139 29.00 -10.45 -5.18
C ALA A 139 28.41 -11.66 -4.46
N ALA A 140 28.69 -12.84 -4.97
CA ALA A 140 28.34 -14.13 -4.40
C ALA A 140 29.63 -14.93 -4.17
N PRO A 141 30.41 -14.65 -3.09
CA PRO A 141 31.71 -15.30 -2.84
C PRO A 141 31.60 -16.80 -2.60
N ASP A 142 30.45 -17.24 -2.15
CA ASP A 142 30.09 -18.66 -1.98
C ASP A 142 28.59 -18.84 -2.27
N GLU A 143 28.05 -20.05 -2.11
CA GLU A 143 26.64 -20.36 -2.41
C GLU A 143 25.63 -19.68 -1.49
N ARG A 144 26.05 -19.19 -0.31
CA ARG A 144 25.16 -18.66 0.74
C ARG A 144 25.46 -17.25 1.20
N THR A 145 26.50 -16.63 0.69
CA THR A 145 26.89 -15.28 1.07
C THR A 145 26.65 -14.31 -0.08
N VAL A 146 25.77 -13.33 0.14
CA VAL A 146 25.54 -12.21 -0.78
C VAL A 146 26.17 -10.96 -0.18
N ARG A 147 27.10 -10.33 -0.90
CA ARG A 147 27.66 -9.02 -0.54
C ARG A 147 27.16 -7.96 -1.51
N ILE A 148 26.68 -6.85 -0.96
CA ILE A 148 26.18 -5.71 -1.72
C ILE A 148 26.99 -4.48 -1.32
N GLU A 149 27.60 -3.81 -2.29
CA GLU A 149 28.26 -2.52 -2.13
C GLU A 149 27.37 -1.42 -2.74
N LEU A 150 27.09 -0.37 -1.95
CA LEU A 150 26.26 0.75 -2.37
C LEU A 150 27.10 1.99 -2.72
N GLU A 151 26.59 2.79 -3.64
CA GLU A 151 27.19 4.10 -3.97
C GLU A 151 27.09 5.07 -2.78
N GLN A 152 25.98 5.06 -2.07
CA GLN A 152 25.67 5.93 -0.93
C GLN A 152 25.20 5.11 0.27
N PRO A 153 25.37 5.59 1.52
CA PRO A 153 24.81 4.94 2.70
C PRO A 153 23.31 4.71 2.56
N ASP A 154 22.83 3.53 2.97
CA ASP A 154 21.40 3.22 2.97
C ASP A 154 21.02 2.28 4.12
N ALA A 155 20.62 2.86 5.25
CA ALA A 155 20.15 2.12 6.42
C ALA A 155 18.81 1.38 6.16
N ASP A 156 18.05 1.78 5.13
CA ASP A 156 16.77 1.18 4.80
C ASP A 156 16.89 0.03 3.79
N LEU A 157 18.11 -0.35 3.39
CA LEU A 157 18.32 -1.44 2.43
C LEU A 157 17.60 -2.73 2.84
N PRO A 158 17.67 -3.21 4.11
CA PRO A 158 16.94 -4.42 4.49
C PRO A 158 15.42 -4.30 4.29
N PHE A 159 14.81 -3.15 4.54
CA PHE A 159 13.39 -2.94 4.26
C PHE A 159 13.11 -2.97 2.75
N LYS A 160 13.93 -2.31 1.93
CA LYS A 160 13.79 -2.29 0.47
C LYS A 160 13.90 -3.70 -0.12
N LEU A 161 14.78 -4.53 0.45
CA LEU A 161 14.97 -5.93 0.06
C LEU A 161 13.89 -6.88 0.60
N GLY A 162 12.92 -6.39 1.36
CA GLY A 162 11.70 -7.09 1.76
C GLY A 162 10.48 -6.76 0.90
N GLN A 163 10.59 -5.82 -0.03
CA GLN A 163 9.47 -5.42 -0.90
C GLN A 163 9.28 -6.36 -2.09
N ALA A 164 8.08 -6.37 -2.65
CA ALA A 164 7.71 -7.25 -3.78
C ALA A 164 8.63 -7.11 -5.01
N THR A 165 9.18 -5.93 -5.23
CA THR A 165 10.11 -5.64 -6.32
C THR A 165 11.49 -6.27 -6.16
N ALA A 166 11.79 -6.77 -4.93
CA ALA A 166 13.05 -7.43 -4.58
C ALA A 166 12.92 -8.96 -4.42
N ILE A 167 11.87 -9.57 -4.98
CA ILE A 167 11.70 -11.04 -4.97
C ILE A 167 12.88 -11.70 -5.70
N ILE A 168 13.27 -12.87 -5.22
CA ILE A 168 14.28 -13.67 -5.88
C ILE A 168 13.60 -14.59 -6.89
N ALA A 169 13.78 -14.28 -8.18
CA ALA A 169 13.26 -15.06 -9.28
C ALA A 169 14.26 -16.16 -9.70
N GLU A 170 13.75 -17.32 -10.09
CA GLU A 170 14.58 -18.38 -10.66
C GLU A 170 14.95 -18.05 -12.10
N PRO A 171 16.25 -18.06 -12.47
CA PRO A 171 16.71 -17.56 -13.78
C PRO A 171 16.06 -18.24 -14.99
N GLY A 172 15.90 -19.56 -14.96
CA GLY A 172 15.37 -20.34 -16.09
C GLY A 172 13.88 -20.14 -16.34
N SER A 173 13.12 -19.74 -15.32
CA SER A 173 11.66 -19.56 -15.38
C SER A 173 11.20 -18.10 -15.40
N ALA A 174 12.08 -17.16 -15.10
CA ALA A 174 11.75 -15.76 -14.87
C ALA A 174 10.95 -15.09 -16.01
N ALA A 175 11.25 -15.45 -17.26
CA ALA A 175 10.52 -14.94 -18.43
C ALA A 175 9.03 -15.35 -18.44
N GLY A 176 8.70 -16.47 -17.79
CA GLY A 176 7.33 -17.01 -17.68
C GLY A 176 6.55 -16.57 -16.45
N ASN A 177 7.19 -15.87 -15.49
CA ASN A 177 6.59 -15.57 -14.19
C ASN A 177 5.31 -14.74 -14.25
N ALA A 178 5.09 -13.98 -15.31
CA ALA A 178 3.85 -13.23 -15.50
C ALA A 178 2.59 -14.11 -15.56
N THR A 179 2.71 -15.40 -15.91
CA THR A 179 1.59 -16.33 -16.04
C THR A 179 1.82 -17.69 -15.38
N ARG A 180 3.07 -18.10 -15.22
CA ARG A 180 3.49 -19.37 -14.62
C ARG A 180 4.62 -19.12 -13.63
N PRO A 181 4.32 -18.54 -12.47
CA PRO A 181 5.32 -18.13 -11.49
C PRO A 181 6.01 -19.35 -10.88
N VAL A 182 7.34 -19.29 -10.80
CA VAL A 182 8.20 -20.25 -10.09
C VAL A 182 8.92 -19.46 -8.99
N GLY A 183 8.54 -19.70 -7.77
CA GLY A 183 9.11 -19.03 -6.59
C GLY A 183 9.60 -20.03 -5.55
N SER A 184 10.13 -19.51 -4.46
CA SER A 184 10.63 -20.28 -3.30
C SER A 184 9.67 -20.24 -2.10
N GLY A 185 8.52 -19.60 -2.25
CA GLY A 185 7.54 -19.38 -1.20
C GLY A 185 6.72 -20.62 -0.83
N PRO A 186 5.90 -20.52 0.23
CA PRO A 186 5.10 -21.62 0.77
C PRO A 186 3.98 -22.11 -0.14
N TYR A 187 3.65 -21.38 -1.20
CA TYR A 187 2.56 -21.73 -2.10
C TYR A 187 3.02 -21.76 -3.57
N VAL A 188 2.29 -22.52 -4.38
CA VAL A 188 2.42 -22.56 -5.83
C VAL A 188 1.09 -22.23 -6.49
N LEU A 189 1.15 -21.68 -7.70
CA LEU A 189 -0.04 -21.45 -8.51
C LEU A 189 -0.68 -22.79 -8.89
N ASP A 190 -1.97 -22.97 -8.53
CA ASP A 190 -2.76 -24.13 -8.93
C ASP A 190 -3.60 -23.81 -10.18
N LYS A 191 -4.31 -22.67 -10.17
CA LYS A 191 -5.19 -22.27 -11.27
C LYS A 191 -5.38 -20.76 -11.30
N TRP A 192 -5.42 -20.19 -12.50
CA TRP A 192 -5.83 -18.81 -12.73
C TRP A 192 -6.94 -18.77 -13.77
N GLN A 193 -8.14 -18.38 -13.34
CA GLN A 193 -9.29 -18.10 -14.18
C GLN A 193 -9.42 -16.60 -14.35
N ARG A 194 -8.96 -16.09 -15.49
CA ARG A 194 -8.99 -14.66 -15.79
C ARG A 194 -10.38 -14.07 -15.60
N GLY A 195 -10.47 -12.89 -15.00
CA GLY A 195 -11.70 -12.20 -14.68
C GLY A 195 -12.48 -12.76 -13.49
N ALA A 196 -12.07 -13.91 -12.92
CA ALA A 196 -12.86 -14.58 -11.88
C ALA A 196 -12.06 -14.90 -10.62
N SER A 197 -10.99 -15.68 -10.71
CA SER A 197 -10.25 -16.12 -9.52
C SER A 197 -8.85 -16.64 -9.81
N LEU A 198 -8.02 -16.60 -8.77
CA LEU A 198 -6.70 -17.24 -8.74
C LEU A 198 -6.61 -18.15 -7.53
N THR A 199 -6.12 -19.37 -7.72
CA THR A 199 -5.96 -20.37 -6.66
C THR A 199 -4.49 -20.66 -6.43
N LEU A 200 -4.09 -20.61 -5.17
CA LEU A 200 -2.80 -21.08 -4.69
C LEU A 200 -3.03 -22.34 -3.85
N LYS A 201 -2.07 -23.27 -3.89
CA LYS A 201 -1.99 -24.43 -3.01
C LYS A 201 -0.67 -24.43 -2.25
N ALA A 202 -0.70 -24.89 -1.02
CA ALA A 202 0.51 -25.06 -0.23
C ALA A 202 1.48 -26.01 -0.96
N TRP A 203 2.76 -25.66 -0.93
CA TRP A 203 3.81 -26.47 -1.54
C TRP A 203 4.36 -27.47 -0.49
N PRO A 204 4.13 -28.80 -0.64
CA PRO A 204 4.50 -29.78 0.39
C PRO A 204 6.01 -29.89 0.66
N GLN A 205 6.83 -29.52 -0.32
CA GLN A 205 8.30 -29.56 -0.20
C GLN A 205 8.89 -28.22 0.27
N TRP A 206 8.06 -27.23 0.60
CA TRP A 206 8.57 -26.00 1.19
C TRP A 206 9.23 -26.29 2.55
N ARG A 207 10.32 -25.60 2.84
CA ARG A 207 11.19 -25.89 4.00
C ARG A 207 10.48 -25.93 5.36
N GLU A 208 9.38 -25.20 5.52
CA GLU A 208 8.59 -25.13 6.75
C GLU A 208 7.11 -25.51 6.48
N ALA A 209 6.85 -26.42 5.54
CA ALA A 209 5.51 -26.80 5.10
C ALA A 209 4.58 -27.22 6.24
N GLY A 210 5.12 -27.81 7.31
CA GLY A 210 4.35 -28.19 8.50
C GLY A 210 3.74 -27.01 9.29
N ALA A 211 4.21 -25.79 9.07
CA ALA A 211 3.68 -24.58 9.70
C ALA A 211 2.48 -23.98 8.94
N ILE A 212 2.19 -24.46 7.72
CA ILE A 212 1.15 -23.92 6.87
C ILE A 212 -0.22 -24.50 7.24
N ALA A 213 -1.09 -23.67 7.82
CA ALA A 213 -2.44 -24.07 8.20
C ALA A 213 -3.43 -24.03 7.02
N ILE A 214 -3.27 -23.09 6.09
CA ILE A 214 -4.14 -22.94 4.91
C ILE A 214 -3.53 -23.70 3.74
N GLY A 215 -4.04 -24.90 3.46
CA GLY A 215 -3.55 -25.73 2.36
C GLY A 215 -3.97 -25.25 0.98
N ARG A 216 -5.09 -24.50 0.87
CA ARG A 216 -5.62 -23.96 -0.38
C ARG A 216 -6.21 -22.59 -0.17
N ALA A 217 -5.76 -21.61 -0.93
CA ALA A 217 -6.30 -20.25 -0.92
C ALA A 217 -6.82 -19.86 -2.31
N VAL A 218 -8.04 -19.31 -2.34
CA VAL A 218 -8.68 -18.80 -3.56
C VAL A 218 -8.84 -17.29 -3.43
N PHE A 219 -8.31 -16.53 -4.37
CA PHE A 219 -8.55 -15.10 -4.51
C PHE A 219 -9.64 -14.87 -5.54
N ARG A 220 -10.81 -14.35 -5.13
CA ARG A 220 -11.93 -14.00 -6.01
C ARG A 220 -11.91 -12.51 -6.34
N PHE A 221 -12.03 -12.17 -7.61
CA PHE A 221 -12.01 -10.78 -8.08
C PHE A 221 -13.45 -10.25 -8.17
N ILE A 222 -13.77 -9.25 -7.33
CA ILE A 222 -15.10 -8.67 -7.23
C ILE A 222 -14.94 -7.16 -7.11
N SER A 223 -15.16 -6.43 -8.20
CA SER A 223 -14.96 -4.98 -8.25
C SER A 223 -16.16 -4.18 -7.72
N ASP A 224 -17.39 -4.70 -7.85
CA ASP A 224 -18.59 -4.01 -7.40
C ASP A 224 -18.76 -4.07 -5.88
N PRO A 225 -18.92 -2.92 -5.18
CA PRO A 225 -19.03 -2.89 -3.72
C PRO A 225 -20.25 -3.65 -3.16
N ALA A 226 -21.39 -3.67 -3.87
CA ALA A 226 -22.58 -4.39 -3.41
C ALA A 226 -22.39 -5.91 -3.56
N ALA A 227 -21.73 -6.35 -4.65
CA ALA A 227 -21.35 -7.73 -4.85
C ALA A 227 -20.32 -8.23 -3.82
N GLN A 228 -19.39 -7.39 -3.36
CA GLN A 228 -18.45 -7.71 -2.27
C GLN A 228 -19.20 -8.10 -1.00
N VAL A 229 -20.16 -7.27 -0.58
CA VAL A 229 -21.00 -7.53 0.60
C VAL A 229 -21.85 -8.77 0.42
N ALA A 230 -22.48 -8.94 -0.74
CA ALA A 230 -23.29 -10.11 -1.05
C ALA A 230 -22.48 -11.41 -0.98
N ALA A 231 -21.27 -11.43 -1.54
CA ALA A 231 -20.37 -12.58 -1.51
C ALA A 231 -19.93 -12.97 -0.08
N LEU A 232 -19.67 -11.98 0.80
CA LEU A 232 -19.40 -12.24 2.21
C LEU A 232 -20.61 -12.83 2.91
N LEU A 233 -21.80 -12.21 2.77
CA LEU A 233 -23.04 -12.68 3.40
C LEU A 233 -23.47 -14.07 2.94
N ALA A 234 -23.29 -14.38 1.65
CA ALA A 234 -23.53 -15.71 1.08
C ALA A 234 -22.50 -16.75 1.53
N GLY A 235 -21.36 -16.31 2.06
CA GLY A 235 -20.23 -17.19 2.40
C GLY A 235 -19.41 -17.63 1.18
N ASP A 236 -19.52 -16.96 0.06
CA ASP A 236 -18.70 -17.19 -1.15
C ASP A 236 -17.24 -16.77 -0.96
N VAL A 237 -17.00 -15.80 -0.09
CA VAL A 237 -15.69 -15.39 0.40
C VAL A 237 -15.66 -15.38 1.93
N ASP A 238 -14.51 -15.66 2.50
CA ASP A 238 -14.31 -15.72 3.96
C ASP A 238 -13.84 -14.37 4.52
N ALA A 239 -13.05 -13.65 3.73
CA ALA A 239 -12.64 -12.30 4.03
C ALA A 239 -12.51 -11.48 2.75
N PHE A 240 -12.73 -10.18 2.86
CA PHE A 240 -12.50 -9.22 1.79
C PHE A 240 -11.52 -8.17 2.28
N VAL A 241 -10.32 -8.19 1.72
CA VAL A 241 -9.25 -7.27 2.11
C VAL A 241 -9.39 -5.98 1.31
N ARG A 242 -9.33 -4.83 2.01
CA ARG A 242 -9.48 -3.49 1.40
C ARG A 242 -10.79 -3.33 0.64
N MET A 243 -11.89 -3.71 1.28
CA MET A 243 -13.22 -3.53 0.71
C MET A 243 -13.69 -2.07 0.76
N SER A 244 -14.69 -1.76 -0.06
CA SER A 244 -15.40 -0.49 0.01
C SER A 244 -16.25 -0.39 1.29
N GLU A 245 -16.29 0.81 1.90
CA GLU A 245 -17.07 1.09 3.10
C GLU A 245 -18.58 1.01 2.92
N ARG A 246 -19.07 1.17 1.68
CA ARG A 246 -20.52 1.27 1.40
C ARG A 246 -21.34 0.09 1.94
N GLY A 247 -20.70 -1.06 2.19
CA GLY A 247 -21.35 -2.23 2.76
C GLY A 247 -20.99 -2.52 4.21
N ALA A 248 -20.07 -1.76 4.81
CA ALA A 248 -19.51 -2.04 6.12
C ALA A 248 -20.56 -2.08 7.23
N ALA A 249 -21.52 -1.14 7.23
CA ALA A 249 -22.58 -1.08 8.23
C ALA A 249 -23.41 -2.38 8.28
N ARG A 250 -23.74 -2.95 7.11
CA ARG A 250 -24.47 -4.22 7.01
C ARG A 250 -23.68 -5.40 7.56
N LEU A 251 -22.38 -5.46 7.28
CA LEU A 251 -21.50 -6.51 7.80
C LEU A 251 -21.26 -6.34 9.30
N LYS A 252 -21.15 -5.09 9.79
CA LYS A 252 -21.00 -4.79 11.22
C LYS A 252 -22.19 -5.28 12.04
N ALA A 253 -23.40 -5.20 11.48
CA ALA A 253 -24.62 -5.70 12.12
C ALA A 253 -24.72 -7.24 12.11
N ASP A 254 -23.98 -7.93 11.24
CA ASP A 254 -23.96 -9.39 11.14
C ASP A 254 -22.90 -9.96 12.09
N GLY A 255 -23.35 -10.68 13.10
CA GLY A 255 -22.49 -11.25 14.15
C GLY A 255 -21.42 -12.25 13.65
N ARG A 256 -21.46 -12.69 12.39
CA ARG A 256 -20.50 -13.62 11.79
C ARG A 256 -19.18 -12.97 11.38
N PHE A 257 -19.14 -11.64 11.25
CA PHE A 257 -17.99 -10.92 10.73
C PHE A 257 -17.30 -10.06 11.77
N ALA A 258 -16.00 -9.89 11.60
CA ALA A 258 -15.17 -8.86 12.22
C ALA A 258 -14.78 -7.85 11.13
N LEU A 259 -14.79 -6.56 11.49
CA LEU A 259 -14.28 -5.48 10.64
C LEU A 259 -12.98 -4.99 11.25
N LEU A 260 -11.91 -5.07 10.47
CA LEU A 260 -10.59 -4.56 10.84
C LEU A 260 -10.32 -3.28 10.03
N GLN A 261 -9.89 -2.25 10.74
CA GLN A 261 -9.37 -1.03 10.12
C GLN A 261 -7.85 -1.07 10.22
N SER A 262 -7.18 -1.14 9.09
CA SER A 262 -5.73 -1.25 9.01
C SER A 262 -5.12 0.07 8.56
N GLY A 263 -4.22 0.65 9.35
CA GLY A 263 -3.43 1.82 8.95
C GLY A 263 -2.48 1.45 7.81
N SER A 264 -2.38 2.33 6.81
CA SER A 264 -1.43 2.19 5.71
C SER A 264 -0.20 3.09 5.91
N ARG A 265 0.79 2.99 5.04
CA ARG A 265 1.90 3.96 4.96
C ARG A 265 1.57 5.17 4.07
N ALA A 266 0.36 5.23 3.54
CA ALA A 266 -0.05 6.32 2.68
C ALA A 266 -0.25 7.63 3.46
N LYS A 267 0.17 8.73 2.86
CA LYS A 267 0.03 10.10 3.37
C LYS A 267 -0.79 10.91 2.36
N THR A 268 -2.00 11.29 2.75
CA THR A 268 -2.83 12.19 1.95
C THR A 268 -2.50 13.63 2.35
N ILE A 269 -2.12 14.44 1.37
CA ILE A 269 -1.65 15.82 1.57
C ILE A 269 -2.26 16.76 0.54
N VAL A 270 -2.29 18.06 0.85
CA VAL A 270 -2.31 19.09 -0.21
C VAL A 270 -0.87 19.54 -0.41
N ALA A 271 -0.27 19.13 -1.51
CA ALA A 271 1.08 19.54 -1.87
C ALA A 271 1.05 20.98 -2.39
N PHE A 272 2.00 21.78 -1.93
CA PHE A 272 2.27 23.12 -2.42
C PHE A 272 3.31 23.08 -3.55
N ASN A 273 3.13 23.88 -4.58
CA ASN A 273 4.25 24.17 -5.48
C ASN A 273 5.10 25.31 -4.89
N HIS A 274 6.21 24.95 -4.26
CA HIS A 274 7.12 25.94 -3.63
C HIS A 274 7.79 26.87 -4.63
N ARG A 275 7.65 26.66 -5.95
CA ARG A 275 8.11 27.59 -7.00
C ARG A 275 7.16 28.76 -7.19
N HIS A 276 5.89 28.62 -6.77
CA HIS A 276 4.91 29.70 -6.80
C HIS A 276 5.32 30.83 -5.84
N ALA A 277 5.35 32.09 -6.29
CA ALA A 277 5.92 33.21 -5.55
C ALA A 277 5.33 33.36 -4.14
N ALA A 278 4.01 33.34 -3.99
CA ALA A 278 3.36 33.47 -2.69
C ALA A 278 3.59 32.26 -1.78
N LEU A 279 3.75 31.03 -2.34
CA LEU A 279 3.96 29.81 -1.55
C LEU A 279 5.41 29.64 -1.07
N ARG A 280 6.35 30.52 -1.48
CA ARG A 280 7.69 30.60 -0.88
C ARG A 280 7.66 31.18 0.52
N ASP A 281 6.69 32.06 0.83
CA ASP A 281 6.54 32.64 2.16
C ASP A 281 5.91 31.61 3.12
N VAL A 282 6.66 31.24 4.16
CA VAL A 282 6.22 30.30 5.19
C VAL A 282 4.97 30.79 5.93
N ARG A 283 4.76 32.10 6.05
CA ARG A 283 3.57 32.68 6.71
C ARG A 283 2.32 32.36 5.91
N VAL A 284 2.39 32.44 4.58
CA VAL A 284 1.31 32.03 3.66
C VAL A 284 1.03 30.55 3.84
N ARG A 285 2.05 29.69 3.79
CA ARG A 285 1.86 28.23 3.94
C ARG A 285 1.25 27.85 5.30
N ARG A 286 1.73 28.48 6.37
CA ARG A 286 1.16 28.29 7.73
C ARG A 286 -0.31 28.75 7.80
N ALA A 287 -0.64 29.84 7.13
CA ALA A 287 -2.02 30.29 7.03
C ALA A 287 -2.91 29.28 6.28
N LEU A 288 -2.45 28.75 5.13
CA LEU A 288 -3.16 27.72 4.39
C LEU A 288 -3.35 26.44 5.21
N CYS A 289 -2.34 26.02 6.00
CA CYS A 289 -2.45 24.88 6.91
C CYS A 289 -3.49 25.14 8.02
N ALA A 290 -3.45 26.32 8.67
CA ALA A 290 -4.37 26.68 9.73
C ALA A 290 -5.82 26.86 9.25
N ALA A 291 -6.04 27.12 7.96
CA ALA A 291 -7.36 27.21 7.34
C ALA A 291 -8.08 25.86 7.23
N ILE A 292 -7.39 24.71 7.35
CA ILE A 292 -7.92 23.40 7.00
C ILE A 292 -8.23 22.56 8.23
N ASP A 293 -9.50 22.22 8.39
CA ASP A 293 -9.98 21.16 9.29
C ASP A 293 -9.72 19.79 8.64
N ARG A 294 -8.67 19.11 9.11
CA ARG A 294 -8.25 17.78 8.61
C ARG A 294 -9.37 16.74 8.76
N GLN A 295 -10.15 16.82 9.85
CA GLN A 295 -11.22 15.87 10.13
C GLN A 295 -12.37 16.03 9.13
N ALA A 296 -12.73 17.26 8.78
CA ALA A 296 -13.75 17.51 7.75
C ALA A 296 -13.32 17.00 6.38
N VAL A 297 -12.03 17.19 6.00
CA VAL A 297 -11.49 16.66 4.75
C VAL A 297 -11.46 15.14 4.75
N LEU A 298 -11.05 14.50 5.86
CA LEU A 298 -11.08 13.06 6.04
C LEU A 298 -12.50 12.50 5.92
N GLN A 299 -13.48 13.17 6.55
CA GLN A 299 -14.88 12.75 6.47
C GLN A 299 -15.39 12.80 5.02
N ALA A 300 -15.10 13.85 4.28
CA ALA A 300 -15.54 13.99 2.89
C ALA A 300 -14.82 13.02 1.95
N GLY A 301 -13.49 12.90 2.07
CA GLY A 301 -12.67 12.12 1.13
C GLY A 301 -12.63 10.61 1.41
N GLN A 302 -12.80 10.21 2.68
CA GLN A 302 -12.62 8.82 3.13
C GLN A 302 -13.71 8.35 4.12
N ASN A 303 -14.85 9.03 4.19
CA ASN A 303 -15.95 8.73 5.12
C ASN A 303 -15.48 8.55 6.59
N GLY A 304 -14.44 9.28 6.99
CA GLY A 304 -13.84 9.19 8.31
C GLY A 304 -12.88 8.01 8.53
N LEU A 305 -12.61 7.17 7.52
CA LEU A 305 -11.66 6.06 7.65
C LEU A 305 -10.22 6.54 7.47
N GLY A 306 -9.61 6.91 8.55
CA GLY A 306 -8.23 7.37 8.58
C GLY A 306 -7.85 7.97 9.92
N THR A 307 -6.61 8.39 10.03
CA THR A 307 -6.08 9.13 11.17
C THR A 307 -5.47 10.44 10.67
N PRO A 308 -5.89 11.62 11.18
CA PRO A 308 -5.22 12.87 10.86
C PRO A 308 -3.72 12.80 11.15
N ILE A 309 -2.91 13.42 10.31
CA ILE A 309 -1.46 13.51 10.47
C ILE A 309 -0.99 14.96 10.44
N GLY A 310 0.10 15.26 11.17
CA GLY A 310 0.68 16.60 11.24
C GLY A 310 2.01 16.73 10.49
N SER A 311 2.50 15.63 9.90
CA SER A 311 3.75 15.60 9.11
C SER A 311 3.67 14.56 8.00
N TYR A 312 4.71 14.47 7.18
CA TYR A 312 4.82 13.46 6.12
C TYR A 312 5.25 12.09 6.65
N TYR A 313 4.58 11.65 7.73
CA TYR A 313 4.82 10.36 8.37
C TYR A 313 3.51 9.84 8.97
N THR A 314 3.41 8.53 9.24
CA THR A 314 2.12 7.93 9.59
C THR A 314 2.17 7.18 10.92
N PRO A 315 1.08 7.21 11.72
CA PRO A 315 0.91 6.33 12.86
C PRO A 315 1.22 4.87 12.52
N GLY A 316 1.78 4.14 13.47
CA GLY A 316 2.23 2.75 13.26
C GLY A 316 3.56 2.61 12.50
N SER A 317 4.21 3.73 12.14
CA SER A 317 5.58 3.73 11.61
C SER A 317 6.59 3.93 12.73
N PRO A 318 7.73 3.22 12.76
CA PRO A 318 8.80 3.50 13.72
C PRO A 318 9.23 4.97 13.67
N GLY A 319 9.30 5.63 14.82
CA GLY A 319 9.67 7.05 14.91
C GLY A 319 8.57 8.04 14.54
N TYR A 320 7.32 7.61 14.39
CA TYR A 320 6.19 8.54 14.21
C TYR A 320 6.01 9.46 15.43
N VAL A 321 5.74 10.73 15.16
CA VAL A 321 5.40 11.73 16.18
C VAL A 321 4.08 12.41 15.78
N ASP A 322 3.15 12.52 16.72
CA ASP A 322 1.95 13.32 16.48
C ASP A 322 2.26 14.82 16.49
N LEU A 323 2.12 15.42 15.33
CA LEU A 323 2.36 16.85 15.08
C LEU A 323 1.07 17.57 14.59
N THR A 324 -0.10 16.97 14.80
CA THR A 324 -1.39 17.56 14.39
C THR A 324 -1.66 18.91 15.07
N GLY A 325 -1.06 19.14 16.24
CA GLY A 325 -1.10 20.43 16.95
C GLY A 325 -0.23 21.53 16.33
N VAL A 326 0.74 21.16 15.47
CA VAL A 326 1.52 22.14 14.70
C VAL A 326 0.68 22.62 13.53
N ASN A 327 0.49 23.95 13.38
CA ASN A 327 -0.45 24.53 12.41
C ASN A 327 -1.86 23.91 12.53
N ALA A 328 -2.38 23.83 13.76
CA ALA A 328 -3.73 23.37 14.05
C ALA A 328 -4.79 24.24 13.34
N TYR A 329 -5.97 23.66 13.11
CA TYR A 329 -7.10 24.37 12.52
C TYR A 329 -7.47 25.59 13.34
N ASP A 330 -7.32 26.76 12.77
CA ASP A 330 -7.64 28.08 13.33
C ASP A 330 -7.88 29.06 12.18
N PRO A 331 -9.15 29.16 11.70
CA PRO A 331 -9.47 30.01 10.56
C PRO A 331 -9.29 31.50 10.81
N ASP A 332 -9.35 31.98 12.08
CA ASP A 332 -9.09 33.37 12.42
C ASP A 332 -7.61 33.71 12.29
N LYS A 333 -6.76 32.87 12.84
CA LYS A 333 -5.32 32.94 12.67
C LYS A 333 -4.92 32.84 11.19
N ALA A 334 -5.58 31.98 10.40
CA ALA A 334 -5.33 31.88 8.97
C ALA A 334 -5.58 33.22 8.26
N ARG A 335 -6.73 33.85 8.51
CA ARG A 335 -7.05 35.17 7.94
C ARG A 335 -6.06 36.25 8.36
N GLN A 336 -5.67 36.26 9.64
CA GLN A 336 -4.69 37.21 10.14
C GLN A 336 -3.33 37.06 9.42
N LEU A 337 -2.80 35.84 9.37
CA LEU A 337 -1.52 35.55 8.71
C LEU A 337 -1.53 35.91 7.22
N LEU A 338 -2.65 35.62 6.51
CA LEU A 338 -2.78 36.00 5.08
C LEU A 338 -2.78 37.51 4.92
N LYS A 339 -3.49 38.27 5.75
CA LYS A 339 -3.51 39.73 5.73
C LYS A 339 -2.12 40.31 5.98
N GLU A 340 -1.37 39.77 6.92
CA GLU A 340 0.01 40.20 7.24
C GLU A 340 1.00 39.87 6.12
N ALA A 341 0.87 38.69 5.49
CA ALA A 341 1.80 38.23 4.47
C ALA A 341 1.50 38.80 3.07
N LEU A 342 0.24 39.19 2.81
CA LEU A 342 -0.24 39.61 1.48
C LEU A 342 -1.05 40.92 1.57
N PRO A 343 -0.39 42.05 1.89
CA PRO A 343 -1.06 43.33 2.06
C PRO A 343 -1.70 43.85 0.75
N ASP A 344 -1.20 43.42 -0.41
CA ASP A 344 -1.61 43.94 -1.74
C ASP A 344 -2.92 43.28 -2.26
N GLY A 345 -3.51 42.35 -1.52
CA GLY A 345 -4.79 41.75 -1.88
C GLY A 345 -4.87 40.24 -1.73
N PRO A 346 -6.04 39.65 -2.04
CA PRO A 346 -6.30 38.25 -1.80
C PRO A 346 -5.50 37.34 -2.74
N LEU A 347 -4.97 36.27 -2.19
CA LEU A 347 -4.29 35.19 -2.91
C LEU A 347 -5.26 34.44 -3.85
N SER A 348 -4.82 34.17 -5.08
CA SER A 348 -5.54 33.33 -6.02
C SER A 348 -4.72 32.10 -6.34
N LEU A 349 -5.29 30.89 -6.16
CA LEU A 349 -4.63 29.62 -6.38
C LEU A 349 -5.53 28.64 -7.14
N THR A 350 -4.92 27.79 -7.94
CA THR A 350 -5.58 26.66 -8.59
C THR A 350 -5.33 25.38 -7.76
N LEU A 351 -6.41 24.69 -7.38
CA LEU A 351 -6.34 23.36 -6.76
C LEU A 351 -6.60 22.29 -7.82
N THR A 352 -5.54 21.62 -8.27
CA THR A 352 -5.61 20.56 -9.29
C THR A 352 -5.84 19.19 -8.64
N LEU A 353 -6.92 18.51 -9.06
CA LEU A 353 -7.39 17.25 -8.45
C LEU A 353 -7.35 16.09 -9.44
N PRO A 354 -6.64 14.98 -9.12
CA PRO A 354 -6.67 13.74 -9.89
C PRO A 354 -8.05 13.05 -9.82
N PRO A 355 -8.35 12.07 -10.70
CA PRO A 355 -9.68 11.45 -10.84
C PRO A 355 -9.94 10.38 -9.76
N THR A 356 -9.68 10.71 -8.50
CA THR A 356 -9.93 9.82 -7.35
C THR A 356 -11.00 10.40 -6.43
N PRO A 357 -11.88 9.56 -5.84
CA PRO A 357 -12.93 10.06 -4.94
C PRO A 357 -12.38 10.89 -3.79
N TYR A 358 -11.31 10.42 -3.12
CA TYR A 358 -10.72 11.13 -1.99
C TYR A 358 -10.21 12.53 -2.38
N ALA A 359 -9.64 12.67 -3.59
CA ALA A 359 -9.11 13.95 -4.04
C ALA A 359 -10.24 14.90 -4.46
N ARG A 360 -11.22 14.42 -5.23
CA ARG A 360 -12.33 15.25 -5.68
C ARG A 360 -13.23 15.69 -4.53
N GLN A 361 -13.69 14.76 -3.69
CA GLN A 361 -14.57 15.07 -2.55
C GLN A 361 -13.86 15.86 -1.45
N GLY A 362 -12.65 15.42 -1.06
CA GLY A 362 -11.83 16.14 -0.09
C GLY A 362 -11.36 17.50 -0.61
N GLY A 363 -11.08 17.62 -1.90
CA GLY A 363 -10.66 18.85 -2.55
C GLY A 363 -11.72 19.95 -2.55
N GLU A 364 -13.01 19.59 -2.69
CA GLU A 364 -14.11 20.54 -2.54
C GLU A 364 -14.16 21.16 -1.13
N VAL A 365 -13.94 20.35 -0.09
CA VAL A 365 -13.88 20.84 1.30
C VAL A 365 -12.67 21.76 1.48
N VAL A 366 -11.49 21.35 0.96
CA VAL A 366 -10.27 22.18 1.00
C VAL A 366 -10.50 23.53 0.31
N ALA A 367 -11.08 23.52 -0.88
CA ALA A 367 -11.37 24.74 -1.61
C ALA A 367 -12.35 25.68 -0.86
N ALA A 368 -13.39 25.11 -0.26
CA ALA A 368 -14.36 25.87 0.53
C ALA A 368 -13.71 26.51 1.78
N GLN A 369 -12.90 25.75 2.52
CA GLN A 369 -12.22 26.25 3.73
C GLN A 369 -11.16 27.31 3.44
N LEU A 370 -10.38 27.14 2.38
CA LEU A 370 -9.45 28.17 1.90
C LEU A 370 -10.18 29.44 1.45
N SER A 371 -11.33 29.28 0.79
CA SER A 371 -12.15 30.43 0.39
C SER A 371 -12.72 31.18 1.60
N GLN A 372 -13.12 30.48 2.66
CA GLN A 372 -13.56 31.09 3.93
C GLN A 372 -12.41 31.84 4.64
N ALA A 373 -11.16 31.41 4.43
CA ALA A 373 -10.00 32.12 4.92
C ALA A 373 -9.59 33.32 4.06
N GLY A 374 -10.27 33.58 2.94
CA GLY A 374 -10.00 34.72 2.04
C GLY A 374 -9.13 34.40 0.83
N VAL A 375 -8.85 33.13 0.54
CA VAL A 375 -8.12 32.72 -0.65
C VAL A 375 -9.09 32.47 -1.82
N ARG A 376 -8.81 32.98 -3.00
CA ARG A 376 -9.59 32.68 -4.21
C ARG A 376 -9.11 31.34 -4.78
N VAL A 377 -9.91 30.28 -4.66
CA VAL A 377 -9.54 28.94 -5.11
C VAL A 377 -10.31 28.57 -6.39
N LYS A 378 -9.57 28.22 -7.45
CA LYS A 378 -10.11 27.61 -8.66
C LYS A 378 -9.87 26.10 -8.59
N VAL A 379 -10.93 25.30 -8.51
CA VAL A 379 -10.82 23.84 -8.60
C VAL A 379 -10.67 23.42 -10.07
N GLN A 380 -9.67 22.57 -10.33
CA GLN A 380 -9.41 21.99 -11.64
C GLN A 380 -9.34 20.48 -11.56
N ASN A 381 -10.36 19.78 -12.04
CA ASN A 381 -10.35 18.32 -12.14
C ASN A 381 -9.63 17.87 -13.40
N VAL A 382 -8.71 16.93 -13.28
CA VAL A 382 -7.91 16.38 -14.39
C VAL A 382 -7.94 14.86 -14.38
N GLU A 383 -7.60 14.24 -15.52
CA GLU A 383 -7.41 12.80 -15.62
C GLU A 383 -5.97 12.40 -15.26
N TRP A 384 -5.73 11.11 -14.95
CA TRP A 384 -4.42 10.65 -14.47
C TRP A 384 -3.28 10.97 -15.44
N ALA A 385 -3.47 10.80 -16.74
CA ALA A 385 -2.43 11.09 -17.72
C ALA A 385 -2.05 12.58 -17.69
N GLN A 386 -3.03 13.47 -17.54
CA GLN A 386 -2.82 14.90 -17.43
C GLN A 386 -2.16 15.26 -16.08
N TRP A 387 -2.60 14.67 -14.97
CA TRP A 387 -1.96 14.88 -13.67
C TRP A 387 -0.49 14.45 -13.69
N LEU A 388 -0.19 13.27 -14.24
CA LEU A 388 1.17 12.74 -14.34
C LEU A 388 2.07 13.60 -15.21
N SER A 389 1.56 14.11 -16.34
CA SER A 389 2.36 14.95 -17.25
C SER A 389 2.55 16.37 -16.72
N HIS A 390 1.46 17.07 -16.34
CA HIS A 390 1.51 18.47 -15.97
C HIS A 390 1.92 18.69 -14.52
N VAL A 391 1.27 18.01 -13.56
CA VAL A 391 1.55 18.20 -12.14
C VAL A 391 2.86 17.54 -11.75
N TYR A 392 2.95 16.20 -11.94
CA TYR A 392 4.11 15.45 -11.49
C TYR A 392 5.35 15.64 -12.37
N GLY A 393 5.19 15.62 -13.70
CA GLY A 393 6.31 15.71 -14.65
C GLY A 393 6.82 17.12 -14.87
N GLN A 394 5.93 18.11 -14.98
CA GLN A 394 6.26 19.50 -15.35
C GLN A 394 6.13 20.49 -14.19
N ALA A 395 5.62 20.08 -13.05
CA ALA A 395 5.35 20.93 -11.87
C ALA A 395 4.43 22.15 -12.20
N GLN A 396 3.49 21.98 -13.12
CA GLN A 396 2.52 23.00 -13.53
C GLN A 396 1.24 22.90 -12.68
N PHE A 397 1.29 23.43 -11.48
CA PHE A 397 0.18 23.50 -10.53
C PHE A 397 0.51 24.52 -9.44
N ASP A 398 -0.51 24.95 -8.67
CA ASP A 398 -0.30 25.72 -7.44
C ASP A 398 -0.48 24.82 -6.22
N LEU A 399 -1.65 24.18 -6.14
CA LEU A 399 -2.00 23.18 -5.11
C LEU A 399 -2.46 21.87 -5.77
N THR A 400 -2.18 20.72 -5.15
CA THR A 400 -2.80 19.45 -5.55
C THR A 400 -3.06 18.58 -4.35
N LEU A 401 -4.26 17.95 -4.26
CA LEU A 401 -4.57 16.97 -3.23
C LEU A 401 -4.26 15.57 -3.77
N ILE A 402 -3.32 14.89 -3.10
CA ILE A 402 -2.80 13.59 -3.54
C ILE A 402 -2.46 12.70 -2.33
N SER A 403 -2.54 11.38 -2.51
CA SER A 403 -2.08 10.40 -1.53
C SER A 403 -0.79 9.73 -2.03
N HIS A 404 0.29 9.89 -1.29
CA HIS A 404 1.55 9.17 -1.49
C HIS A 404 1.52 7.87 -0.72
N VAL A 405 1.71 6.76 -1.42
CA VAL A 405 1.52 5.41 -0.87
C VAL A 405 2.83 4.69 -0.54
N GLU A 406 3.95 5.23 -0.96
CA GLU A 406 5.28 4.65 -0.77
C GLU A 406 5.68 4.72 0.72
N PRO A 407 6.18 3.62 1.31
CA PRO A 407 6.47 3.58 2.75
C PRO A 407 7.71 4.37 3.17
N LEU A 408 8.72 4.53 2.30
CA LEU A 408 10.02 5.15 2.61
C LEU A 408 10.30 6.35 1.72
N ASP A 409 9.33 7.22 1.54
CA ASP A 409 9.41 8.33 0.60
C ASP A 409 9.69 9.71 1.24
N LEU A 410 10.03 9.75 2.53
CA LEU A 410 10.44 10.97 3.23
C LEU A 410 11.57 11.72 2.50
N GLY A 411 12.48 10.98 1.86
CA GLY A 411 13.55 11.53 1.05
C GLY A 411 13.11 12.33 -0.18
N ASN A 412 11.85 12.25 -0.59
CA ASN A 412 11.34 13.08 -1.68
C ASN A 412 11.36 14.57 -1.32
N TRP A 413 11.35 14.92 -0.03
CA TRP A 413 11.49 16.30 0.47
C TRP A 413 12.92 16.86 0.37
N SER A 414 13.94 15.97 0.25
CA SER A 414 15.34 16.34 0.01
C SER A 414 15.75 16.19 -1.45
N LYS A 415 14.84 15.74 -2.34
CA LYS A 415 15.18 15.41 -3.72
C LYS A 415 15.14 16.66 -4.60
N PRO A 416 16.29 17.09 -5.18
CA PRO A 416 16.33 18.20 -6.12
C PRO A 416 15.36 18.00 -7.28
N GLY A 417 14.61 19.03 -7.62
CA GLY A 417 13.70 19.00 -8.77
C GLY A 417 12.44 18.15 -8.60
N TYR A 418 12.16 17.61 -7.41
CA TYR A 418 10.90 16.91 -7.20
C TYR A 418 9.69 17.84 -7.48
N TYR A 419 8.54 17.31 -7.84
CA TYR A 419 7.44 18.10 -8.42
C TYR A 419 6.95 19.25 -7.53
N TRP A 420 7.01 19.13 -6.20
CA TRP A 420 6.63 20.22 -5.27
C TRP A 420 7.71 21.30 -5.09
N GLY A 421 8.97 21.04 -5.49
CA GLY A 421 10.03 22.05 -5.45
C GLY A 421 10.37 22.57 -4.07
N TYR A 422 10.22 21.75 -3.02
CA TYR A 422 10.65 22.09 -1.67
C TYR A 422 12.18 22.10 -1.58
N GLU A 423 12.72 23.17 -1.06
CA GLU A 423 14.17 23.35 -0.86
C GLU A 423 14.43 23.87 0.55
N ASN A 424 15.03 23.04 1.39
CA ASN A 424 15.41 23.40 2.75
C ASN A 424 16.76 22.74 3.09
N PRO A 425 17.86 23.52 3.14
CA PRO A 425 19.19 22.99 3.44
C PRO A 425 19.29 22.27 4.79
N ALA A 426 18.54 22.74 5.81
CA ALA A 426 18.52 22.09 7.12
C ALA A 426 17.84 20.70 7.03
N PHE A 427 16.76 20.59 6.29
CA PHE A 427 16.12 19.29 6.05
C PHE A 427 17.04 18.34 5.26
N ASN A 428 17.72 18.85 4.22
CA ASN A 428 18.66 18.06 3.43
C ASN A 428 19.79 17.51 4.29
N ALA A 429 20.42 18.35 5.11
CA ALA A 429 21.49 17.93 6.02
C ALA A 429 21.00 16.90 7.05
N LEU A 430 19.80 17.09 7.59
CA LEU A 430 19.17 16.17 8.53
C LEU A 430 18.88 14.82 7.88
N TYR A 431 18.35 14.83 6.66
CA TYR A 431 18.02 13.60 5.92
C TYR A 431 19.29 12.81 5.52
N GLU A 432 20.37 13.48 5.14
CA GLU A 432 21.66 12.80 4.87
C GLU A 432 22.22 12.14 6.13
N ARG A 433 22.13 12.78 7.30
CA ARG A 433 22.48 12.14 8.58
C ARG A 433 21.60 10.93 8.87
N LEU A 434 20.29 11.04 8.65
CA LEU A 434 19.35 9.95 8.83
C LEU A 434 19.71 8.72 7.97
N ARG A 435 20.09 8.93 6.73
CA ARG A 435 20.50 7.86 5.81
C ARG A 435 21.81 7.20 6.22
N ALA A 436 22.71 7.96 6.81
CA ALA A 436 24.06 7.52 7.19
C ALA A 436 24.15 6.97 8.61
N SER A 437 23.11 7.09 9.45
CA SER A 437 23.14 6.59 10.81
C SER A 437 22.80 5.10 10.86
N ALA A 438 23.71 4.30 11.46
CA ALA A 438 23.51 2.89 11.76
C ALA A 438 22.84 2.65 13.13
N ASP A 439 22.88 3.65 14.02
CA ASP A 439 22.28 3.58 15.35
C ASP A 439 20.77 3.81 15.28
N GLU A 440 19.99 2.84 15.71
CA GLU A 440 18.52 2.90 15.65
C GLU A 440 17.96 4.03 16.52
N GLY A 441 18.53 4.25 17.70
CA GLY A 441 18.08 5.32 18.61
C GLY A 441 18.35 6.72 18.03
N GLU A 442 19.50 6.92 17.38
CA GLU A 442 19.78 8.14 16.65
C GLU A 442 18.86 8.31 15.45
N ARG A 443 18.62 7.25 14.69
CA ARG A 443 17.67 7.27 13.55
C ARG A 443 16.28 7.72 13.96
N LEU A 444 15.75 7.21 15.06
CA LEU A 444 14.43 7.61 15.56
C LEU A 444 14.40 9.10 15.93
N LYS A 445 15.44 9.63 16.57
CA LYS A 445 15.57 11.05 16.89
C LYS A 445 15.66 11.91 15.62
N LEU A 446 16.43 11.47 14.63
CA LEU A 446 16.54 12.17 13.34
C LEU A 446 15.22 12.15 12.56
N LEU A 447 14.48 11.05 12.60
CA LEU A 447 13.14 10.96 12.02
C LEU A 447 12.16 11.93 12.71
N GLU A 448 12.17 12.01 14.04
CA GLU A 448 11.37 12.99 14.78
C GLU A 448 11.72 14.43 14.35
N GLN A 449 13.01 14.78 14.31
CA GLN A 449 13.46 16.12 13.89
C GLN A 449 13.02 16.43 12.45
N ALA A 450 13.13 15.46 11.53
CA ALA A 450 12.72 15.64 10.14
C ALA A 450 11.20 15.90 10.03
N GLN A 451 10.38 15.16 10.80
CA GLN A 451 8.95 15.37 10.86
C GLN A 451 8.58 16.75 11.41
N ARG A 452 9.21 17.16 12.52
CA ARG A 452 9.01 18.49 13.12
C ARG A 452 9.36 19.61 12.15
N LEU A 453 10.50 19.49 11.48
CA LEU A 453 10.95 20.51 10.53
C LEU A 453 9.96 20.68 9.36
N LEU A 454 9.46 19.59 8.78
CA LEU A 454 8.45 19.66 7.72
C LEU A 454 7.12 20.26 8.22
N ALA A 455 6.71 19.94 9.45
CA ALA A 455 5.49 20.47 10.03
C ALA A 455 5.61 21.98 10.34
N GLU A 456 6.71 22.40 10.98
CA GLU A 456 6.96 23.78 11.37
C GLU A 456 7.17 24.70 10.15
N ASP A 457 7.81 24.17 9.09
CA ASP A 457 7.96 24.87 7.81
C ASP A 457 6.71 24.83 6.93
N ALA A 458 5.64 24.16 7.41
CA ALA A 458 4.41 24.00 6.65
C ALA A 458 4.70 23.56 5.21
N ALA A 459 5.51 22.52 5.04
CA ALA A 459 5.97 22.05 3.73
C ALA A 459 4.82 21.61 2.81
N ALA A 460 3.72 21.10 3.39
CA ALA A 460 2.44 20.79 2.78
C ALA A 460 1.33 20.91 3.82
N ILE A 461 0.06 20.86 3.42
CA ILE A 461 -1.02 20.54 4.34
C ILE A 461 -1.04 19.03 4.49
N PHE A 462 -0.52 18.52 5.60
CA PHE A 462 -0.60 17.11 5.95
C PHE A 462 -2.00 16.81 6.47
N LEU A 463 -2.75 15.96 5.77
CA LEU A 463 -4.15 15.73 6.04
C LEU A 463 -4.38 14.51 6.91
N TYR A 464 -4.17 13.32 6.33
CA TYR A 464 -4.45 12.06 7.04
C TYR A 464 -3.73 10.87 6.43
N GLN A 465 -3.56 9.84 7.26
CA GLN A 465 -3.27 8.47 6.88
C GLN A 465 -4.60 7.80 6.53
N PRO A 466 -4.83 7.33 5.29
CA PRO A 466 -6.02 6.55 4.97
C PRO A 466 -5.94 5.15 5.61
N HIS A 467 -7.06 4.67 6.12
CA HIS A 467 -7.18 3.29 6.59
C HIS A 467 -7.83 2.40 5.53
N TRP A 468 -7.43 1.14 5.54
CA TRP A 468 -8.05 0.08 4.77
C TRP A 468 -9.08 -0.65 5.63
N LEU A 469 -10.24 -0.95 5.06
CA LEU A 469 -11.25 -1.76 5.73
C LEU A 469 -11.16 -3.20 5.22
N THR A 470 -10.99 -4.15 6.15
CA THR A 470 -11.05 -5.58 5.89
C THR A 470 -12.23 -6.16 6.65
N ALA A 471 -13.13 -6.87 5.96
CA ALA A 471 -14.16 -7.68 6.59
C ALA A 471 -13.75 -9.14 6.55
N ALA A 472 -13.80 -9.83 7.67
CA ALA A 472 -13.44 -11.23 7.76
C ALA A 472 -14.44 -12.02 8.62
N ARG A 473 -14.68 -13.29 8.28
CA ARG A 473 -15.42 -14.20 9.16
C ARG A 473 -14.68 -14.36 10.48
N LYS A 474 -15.45 -14.32 11.58
CA LYS A 474 -14.90 -14.62 12.90
C LYS A 474 -14.29 -16.02 12.92
N GLY A 475 -13.16 -16.17 13.62
CA GLY A 475 -12.35 -17.38 13.62
C GLY A 475 -11.17 -17.36 12.65
N LEU A 476 -11.17 -16.49 11.61
CA LEU A 476 -9.96 -16.28 10.81
C LEU A 476 -8.97 -15.40 11.59
N GLN A 477 -7.79 -15.93 11.84
CA GLN A 477 -6.70 -15.26 12.56
C GLN A 477 -5.51 -15.00 11.64
N GLY A 478 -4.63 -14.06 12.04
CA GLY A 478 -3.38 -13.74 11.34
C GLY A 478 -3.50 -12.69 10.26
N LEU A 479 -4.69 -12.08 10.06
CA LEU A 479 -4.82 -10.90 9.21
C LEU A 479 -4.02 -9.72 9.80
N TRP A 480 -3.36 -8.98 8.93
CA TRP A 480 -2.55 -7.85 9.37
C TRP A 480 -3.43 -6.68 9.83
N GLU A 481 -3.19 -6.19 11.05
CA GLU A 481 -3.83 -5.00 11.60
C GLU A 481 -3.20 -3.70 11.10
N GLN A 482 -1.91 -3.74 10.74
CA GLN A 482 -1.20 -2.66 10.07
C GLN A 482 -0.69 -3.17 8.73
N MET A 483 -0.78 -2.35 7.71
CA MET A 483 -0.39 -2.73 6.34
C MET A 483 0.73 -1.83 5.82
N PRO A 484 1.97 -2.04 6.29
CA PRO A 484 3.11 -1.24 5.82
C PRO A 484 3.41 -1.46 4.34
N ILE A 485 3.00 -2.58 3.78
CA ILE A 485 3.12 -2.96 2.37
C ILE A 485 1.86 -3.70 1.91
N SER A 486 1.66 -3.79 0.60
CA SER A 486 0.54 -4.54 0.01
C SER A 486 0.87 -6.02 -0.05
N VAL A 487 0.27 -6.82 0.85
CA VAL A 487 0.47 -8.27 0.93
C VAL A 487 -0.73 -8.95 1.61
N ASN A 488 -1.04 -10.18 1.21
CA ASN A 488 -1.87 -11.11 1.99
C ASN A 488 -0.99 -12.31 2.35
N ASP A 489 -0.35 -12.27 3.50
CA ASP A 489 0.61 -13.28 3.96
C ASP A 489 -0.16 -14.54 4.43
N LEU A 490 -0.43 -15.45 3.51
CA LEU A 490 -1.23 -16.66 3.75
C LEU A 490 -0.61 -17.59 4.79
N ALA A 491 0.73 -17.59 4.92
CA ALA A 491 1.43 -18.45 5.87
C ALA A 491 1.15 -18.08 7.33
N THR A 492 0.66 -16.87 7.59
CA THR A 492 0.26 -16.44 8.95
C THR A 492 -1.21 -16.72 9.26
N LEU A 493 -2.01 -17.05 8.24
CA LEU A 493 -3.45 -17.22 8.40
C LEU A 493 -3.80 -18.62 8.89
N ARG A 494 -4.80 -18.69 9.78
CA ARG A 494 -5.35 -19.95 10.27
C ARG A 494 -6.78 -19.77 10.74
N TRP A 495 -7.54 -20.85 10.71
CA TRP A 495 -8.83 -20.93 11.36
C TRP A 495 -8.64 -21.34 12.84
N GLN A 496 -9.46 -20.73 13.70
CA GLN A 496 -9.54 -21.07 15.12
C GLN A 496 -10.33 -22.37 15.33
#